data_21a9b3ad49af7807d1429cab1c5b9ddd
#
_entry.id   21a9b3ad49af7807d1429cab1c5b9ddd
#
_cell.length_a   1.000
_cell.length_b   1.000
_cell.length_c   1.000
_cell.angle_alpha   90.00
_cell.angle_beta   90.00
_cell.angle_gamma   90.00
#
_symmetry.space_group_name_H-M   'P 1'
#
loop_
_entity.id
_entity.type
_entity.pdbx_description
1 polymer ?
#
loop_
_entity_poly.entity_id
_entity_poly.type
_entity_poly.pdbx_seq_one_letter_code
_entity_poly.pdbx_strand_id
1 'polypeptide(L)'
;MSYTLTTRRDPIKNYFPVPNEVYLLGLKPTEVAIYGYLLRIEDRNTFECYASYKTIGKAVGVSPNTVRKYVKMLEERGLITTEQTTVTHKDGTKWNGVLKYCIRPVREALEIFYARQIKSAEEAKERQRVARLLDEMPPVSPTEAACAPFRSAADTETGEAV
;
A
#
# COMPACT_ATOMS: atom_id res chain seq x y z
N MET A 1 37.32 43.69 -3.07
CA MET A 1 36.27 42.98 -2.30
C MET A 1 36.55 41.53 -2.36
N SER A 2 37.17 40.93 -1.34
CA SER A 2 37.48 39.50 -1.27
C SER A 2 36.25 38.77 -0.76
N TYR A 3 35.60 37.99 -1.62
CA TYR A 3 34.57 37.06 -1.22
C TYR A 3 35.23 35.88 -0.53
N THR A 4 35.21 35.87 0.79
CA THR A 4 35.55 34.71 1.58
C THR A 4 34.48 33.68 1.39
N LEU A 5 34.70 32.79 0.43
CA LEU A 5 33.97 31.53 0.31
C LEU A 5 34.33 30.64 1.51
N THR A 6 33.71 30.89 2.63
CA THR A 6 33.88 30.06 3.80
C THR A 6 32.54 29.60 4.30
N THR A 7 32.11 28.52 3.75
CA THR A 7 31.48 27.49 4.57
C THR A 7 31.76 26.16 3.93
N ARG A 8 32.96 25.63 4.10
CA ARG A 8 33.15 24.20 4.08
C ARG A 8 32.17 23.65 5.13
N ARG A 9 31.09 23.08 4.69
CA ARG A 9 30.30 22.22 5.56
C ARG A 9 31.25 21.19 6.10
N ASP A 10 31.37 21.11 7.42
CA ASP A 10 32.09 20.03 8.05
C ASP A 10 31.56 18.70 7.52
N PRO A 11 32.41 17.76 7.09
CA PRO A 11 31.95 16.48 6.61
C PRO A 11 31.16 15.81 7.71
N ILE A 12 29.85 15.64 7.46
CA ILE A 12 28.98 14.94 8.41
C ILE A 12 29.47 13.48 8.46
N LYS A 13 30.07 13.08 9.56
CA LYS A 13 30.70 11.77 9.71
C LYS A 13 29.69 10.63 9.88
N ASN A 14 28.50 10.92 10.35
CA ASN A 14 27.43 9.92 10.58
C ASN A 14 26.20 10.26 9.75
N TYR A 15 26.17 9.80 8.51
CA TYR A 15 25.01 9.93 7.64
C TYR A 15 24.66 8.56 7.04
N PHE A 16 23.41 8.40 6.63
CA PHE A 16 22.96 7.29 5.83
C PHE A 16 22.37 7.82 4.50
N PRO A 17 22.64 7.16 3.38
CA PRO A 17 22.08 7.57 2.10
C PRO A 17 20.60 7.25 2.03
N VAL A 18 19.80 8.18 1.50
CA VAL A 18 18.41 7.95 1.11
C VAL A 18 18.35 8.06 -0.40
N PRO A 19 17.86 7.05 -1.13
CA PRO A 19 17.71 7.13 -2.56
C PRO A 19 16.81 8.29 -2.98
N ASN A 20 17.20 9.05 -3.99
CA ASN A 20 16.43 10.21 -4.47
C ASN A 20 15.06 9.80 -5.03
N GLU A 21 14.97 8.62 -5.60
CA GLU A 21 13.78 8.04 -6.19
C GLU A 21 12.62 7.87 -5.19
N VAL A 22 12.92 7.80 -3.90
CA VAL A 22 11.93 7.74 -2.81
C VAL A 22 10.95 8.93 -2.88
N TYR A 23 11.44 10.10 -3.29
CA TYR A 23 10.62 11.30 -3.44
C TYR A 23 9.69 11.27 -4.65
N LEU A 24 9.96 10.40 -5.64
CA LEU A 24 9.11 10.21 -6.82
C LEU A 24 7.91 9.31 -6.54
N LEU A 25 7.96 8.52 -5.47
CA LEU A 25 6.92 7.56 -5.10
C LEU A 25 5.67 8.16 -4.46
N GLY A 26 5.64 9.49 -4.26
CA GLY A 26 4.52 10.18 -3.63
C GLY A 26 4.26 9.72 -2.18
N LEU A 27 5.34 9.46 -1.43
CA LEU A 27 5.28 9.09 -0.02
C LEU A 27 4.83 10.26 0.85
N LYS A 28 4.07 9.96 1.90
CA LYS A 28 3.77 10.96 2.93
C LYS A 28 5.00 11.24 3.78
N PRO A 29 5.12 12.44 4.39
CA PRO A 29 6.28 12.78 5.21
C PRO A 29 6.60 11.76 6.31
N THR A 30 5.57 11.20 6.95
CA THR A 30 5.72 10.16 7.97
C THR A 30 6.24 8.84 7.40
N GLU A 31 5.84 8.47 6.17
CA GLU A 31 6.36 7.29 5.47
C GLU A 31 7.85 7.45 5.19
N VAL A 32 8.26 8.63 4.69
CA VAL A 32 9.67 8.96 4.43
C VAL A 32 10.48 8.92 5.72
N ALA A 33 9.94 9.48 6.81
CA ALA A 33 10.62 9.50 8.10
C ALA A 33 10.81 8.08 8.68
N ILE A 34 9.80 7.22 8.59
CA ILE A 34 9.88 5.82 9.04
C ILE A 34 10.86 5.04 8.15
N TYR A 35 10.77 5.18 6.83
CA TYR A 35 11.68 4.53 5.90
C TYR A 35 13.13 4.97 6.11
N GLY A 36 13.36 6.28 6.28
CA GLY A 36 14.68 6.82 6.61
C GLY A 36 15.24 6.29 7.94
N TYR A 37 14.38 6.11 8.96
CA TYR A 37 14.80 5.48 10.20
C TYR A 37 15.23 4.01 10.01
N LEU A 38 14.50 3.24 9.20
CA LEU A 38 14.85 1.86 8.87
C LEU A 38 16.20 1.79 8.12
N LEU A 39 16.41 2.64 7.10
CA LEU A 39 17.70 2.77 6.40
C LEU A 39 18.86 3.14 7.32
N ARG A 40 18.60 3.92 8.37
CA ARG A 40 19.62 4.29 9.36
C ARG A 40 20.10 3.11 10.18
N ILE A 41 19.19 2.18 10.50
CA ILE A 41 19.49 1.04 11.42
C ILE A 41 19.71 -0.27 10.68
N GLU A 42 19.61 -0.28 9.34
CA GLU A 42 19.84 -1.47 8.54
C GLU A 42 21.30 -1.94 8.61
N ASP A 43 21.49 -3.23 8.53
CA ASP A 43 22.79 -3.82 8.21
C ASP A 43 22.99 -3.76 6.69
N ARG A 44 24.01 -3.02 6.25
CA ARG A 44 24.32 -2.81 4.84
C ARG A 44 24.72 -4.06 4.06
N ASN A 45 25.06 -5.14 4.75
CA ASN A 45 25.41 -6.40 4.11
C ASN A 45 24.18 -7.28 3.84
N THR A 46 23.22 -7.26 4.77
CA THR A 46 22.00 -8.09 4.71
C THR A 46 20.76 -7.32 4.29
N PHE A 47 20.80 -5.99 4.34
CA PHE A 47 19.65 -5.09 4.15
C PHE A 47 18.51 -5.36 5.13
N GLU A 48 18.84 -5.92 6.29
CA GLU A 48 17.89 -6.28 7.32
C GLU A 48 18.03 -5.39 8.54
N CYS A 49 16.92 -5.13 9.20
CA CYS A 49 16.93 -4.44 10.50
C CYS A 49 15.83 -4.97 11.42
N TYR A 50 16.03 -4.76 12.71
CA TYR A 50 15.14 -5.23 13.76
C TYR A 50 14.68 -4.04 14.59
N ALA A 51 13.40 -3.76 14.63
CA ALA A 51 12.86 -2.69 15.44
C ALA A 51 11.43 -2.96 15.88
N SER A 52 11.08 -2.53 17.09
CA SER A 52 9.69 -2.53 17.54
C SER A 52 8.97 -1.27 17.06
N TYR A 53 7.66 -1.35 16.84
CA TYR A 53 6.86 -0.15 16.51
C TYR A 53 7.01 0.96 17.56
N LYS A 54 7.19 0.59 18.82
CA LYS A 54 7.43 1.55 19.91
C LYS A 54 8.77 2.26 19.75
N THR A 55 9.82 1.55 19.32
CA THR A 55 11.15 2.12 19.07
C THR A 55 11.13 3.09 17.89
N ILE A 56 10.53 2.66 16.77
CA ILE A 56 10.37 3.50 15.58
C ILE A 56 9.54 4.74 15.93
N GLY A 57 8.42 4.55 16.64
CA GLY A 57 7.53 5.63 17.02
C GLY A 57 8.21 6.70 17.88
N LYS A 58 9.05 6.28 18.82
CA LYS A 58 9.86 7.21 19.64
C LYS A 58 10.86 7.99 18.79
N ALA A 59 11.50 7.34 17.81
CA ALA A 59 12.50 8.00 16.96
C ALA A 59 11.88 9.00 15.98
N VAL A 60 10.70 8.71 15.45
CA VAL A 60 10.00 9.54 14.44
C VAL A 60 9.00 10.52 15.08
N GLY A 61 8.69 10.37 16.36
CA GLY A 61 7.75 11.23 17.06
C GLY A 61 6.27 10.90 16.79
N VAL A 62 5.94 9.63 16.52
CA VAL A 62 4.57 9.19 16.22
C VAL A 62 4.16 8.00 17.08
N SER A 63 2.84 7.76 17.20
CA SER A 63 2.33 6.63 17.97
C SER A 63 2.68 5.28 17.35
N PRO A 64 2.81 4.19 18.13
CA PRO A 64 3.06 2.85 17.59
C PRO A 64 1.98 2.38 16.61
N ASN A 65 0.72 2.76 16.81
CA ASN A 65 -0.36 2.43 15.89
C ASN A 65 -0.20 3.16 14.55
N THR A 66 0.27 4.40 14.58
CA THR A 66 0.62 5.17 13.38
C THR A 66 1.78 4.50 12.63
N VAL A 67 2.82 4.06 13.33
CA VAL A 67 3.93 3.31 12.74
C VAL A 67 3.43 2.05 12.04
N ARG A 68 2.59 1.25 12.73
CA ARG A 68 2.02 0.02 12.16
C ARG A 68 1.29 0.29 10.85
N LYS A 69 0.49 1.36 10.80
CA LYS A 69 -0.24 1.77 9.58
C LYS A 69 0.72 2.09 8.43
N TYR A 70 1.74 2.90 8.70
CA TYR A 70 2.67 3.35 7.66
C TYR A 70 3.68 2.26 7.24
N VAL A 71 4.06 1.37 8.14
CA VAL A 71 4.84 0.17 7.79
C VAL A 71 4.08 -0.67 6.77
N LYS A 72 2.79 -0.92 7.00
CA LYS A 72 1.95 -1.64 6.04
C LYS A 72 1.88 -0.92 4.67
N MET A 73 1.78 0.41 4.66
CA MET A 73 1.79 1.19 3.42
C MET A 73 3.14 1.10 2.68
N LEU A 74 4.27 1.12 3.40
CA LEU A 74 5.60 0.94 2.82
C LEU A 74 5.77 -0.47 2.22
N GLU A 75 5.20 -1.47 2.88
CA GLU A 75 5.17 -2.85 2.41
C GLU A 75 4.32 -3.00 1.14
N GLU A 76 3.12 -2.42 1.11
CA GLU A 76 2.25 -2.36 -0.07
C GLU A 76 2.89 -1.62 -1.26
N ARG A 77 3.78 -0.67 -0.98
CA ARG A 77 4.57 0.04 -2.02
C ARG A 77 5.79 -0.75 -2.49
N GLY A 78 6.14 -1.85 -1.82
CA GLY A 78 7.27 -2.69 -2.18
C GLY A 78 8.63 -2.14 -1.73
N LEU A 79 8.67 -1.19 -0.79
CA LEU A 79 9.91 -0.64 -0.24
C LEU A 79 10.54 -1.53 0.83
N ILE A 80 9.70 -2.25 1.57
CA ILE A 80 10.12 -3.14 2.66
C ILE A 80 9.30 -4.42 2.64
N THR A 81 9.82 -5.46 3.28
CA THR A 81 9.05 -6.63 3.71
C THR A 81 9.22 -6.83 5.21
N THR A 82 8.20 -7.36 5.86
CA THR A 82 8.22 -7.60 7.31
C THR A 82 8.07 -9.07 7.62
N GLU A 83 8.86 -9.56 8.58
CA GLU A 83 8.80 -10.93 9.09
C GLU A 83 8.67 -10.90 10.62
N GLN A 84 7.79 -11.74 11.15
CA GLN A 84 7.71 -11.92 12.60
C GLN A 84 8.80 -12.85 13.07
N THR A 85 9.60 -12.40 14.05
CA THR A 85 10.60 -13.26 14.68
C THR A 85 10.02 -13.89 15.94
N THR A 86 10.40 -15.13 16.19
CA THR A 86 10.04 -15.87 17.42
C THR A 86 11.29 -16.06 18.25
N VAL A 87 11.22 -15.71 19.53
CA VAL A 87 12.31 -15.95 20.48
C VAL A 87 11.91 -17.13 21.37
N THR A 88 12.72 -18.19 21.35
CA THR A 88 12.51 -19.32 22.24
C THR A 88 13.32 -19.08 23.52
N HIS A 89 12.62 -19.02 24.64
CA HIS A 89 13.24 -18.91 25.96
C HIS A 89 13.88 -20.25 26.38
N LYS A 90 14.77 -20.20 27.37
CA LYS A 90 15.43 -21.41 27.95
C LYS A 90 14.41 -22.43 28.46
N ASP A 91 13.21 -22.00 28.79
CA ASP A 91 12.11 -22.85 29.30
C ASP A 91 11.27 -23.46 28.16
N GLY A 92 11.68 -23.34 26.89
CA GLY A 92 10.97 -23.88 25.75
C GLY A 92 9.76 -23.04 25.29
N THR A 93 9.39 -21.99 26.01
CA THR A 93 8.29 -21.10 25.64
C THR A 93 8.68 -20.19 24.48
N LYS A 94 7.79 -20.11 23.48
CA LYS A 94 7.98 -19.24 22.29
C LYS A 94 7.27 -17.92 22.52
N TRP A 95 8.01 -16.83 22.41
CA TRP A 95 7.48 -15.47 22.49
C TRP A 95 7.65 -14.77 21.16
N ASN A 96 6.70 -13.88 20.83
CA ASN A 96 6.85 -13.05 19.66
C ASN A 96 8.02 -12.09 19.85
N GLY A 97 9.00 -12.22 18.98
CA GLY A 97 10.17 -11.34 18.93
C GLY A 97 9.87 -9.99 18.31
N VAL A 98 10.92 -9.23 18.12
CA VAL A 98 10.86 -7.93 17.44
C VAL A 98 10.68 -8.19 15.95
N LEU A 99 9.90 -7.31 15.26
CA LEU A 99 9.74 -7.40 13.81
C LEU A 99 11.09 -7.22 13.11
N LYS A 100 11.34 -8.11 12.16
CA LYS A 100 12.44 -8.02 11.22
C LYS A 100 11.91 -7.30 9.96
N TYR A 101 12.65 -6.33 9.50
CA TYR A 101 12.39 -5.60 8.26
C TYR A 101 13.50 -5.91 7.27
N CYS A 102 13.15 -6.23 6.06
CA CYS A 102 14.08 -6.37 4.95
C CYS A 102 13.81 -5.22 3.96
N ILE A 103 14.83 -4.43 3.67
CA ILE A 103 14.73 -3.28 2.77
C ILE A 103 14.93 -3.77 1.35
N ARG A 104 13.97 -3.43 0.49
CA ARG A 104 13.98 -3.85 -0.92
C ARG A 104 14.60 -2.77 -1.80
N PRO A 105 15.14 -3.13 -2.97
CA PRO A 105 15.62 -2.16 -3.95
C PRO A 105 14.51 -1.19 -4.35
N VAL A 106 14.78 0.11 -4.30
CA VAL A 106 13.79 1.17 -4.64
C VAL A 106 13.27 1.02 -6.07
N ARG A 107 14.07 0.44 -6.95
CA ARG A 107 13.67 0.16 -8.34
C ARG A 107 12.39 -0.67 -8.44
N GLU A 108 12.26 -1.68 -7.60
CA GLU A 108 11.06 -2.52 -7.56
C GLU A 108 9.82 -1.72 -7.12
N ALA A 109 9.98 -0.84 -6.14
CA ALA A 109 8.91 0.06 -5.71
C ALA A 109 8.49 1.04 -6.81
N LEU A 110 9.43 1.53 -7.62
CA LEU A 110 9.15 2.35 -8.79
C LEU A 110 8.34 1.60 -9.86
N GLU A 111 8.72 0.37 -10.15
CA GLU A 111 8.01 -0.48 -11.11
C GLU A 111 6.54 -0.70 -10.67
N ILE A 112 6.33 -1.01 -9.39
CA ILE A 112 4.99 -1.15 -8.80
C ILE A 112 4.21 0.17 -8.89
N PHE A 113 4.85 1.30 -8.61
CA PHE A 113 4.24 2.61 -8.66
C PHE A 113 3.78 2.98 -10.07
N TYR A 114 4.65 2.82 -11.07
CA TYR A 114 4.31 3.11 -12.46
C TYR A 114 3.24 2.16 -13.00
N ALA A 115 3.31 0.87 -12.67
CA ALA A 115 2.27 -0.09 -13.06
C ALA A 115 0.89 0.30 -12.51
N ARG A 116 0.82 0.77 -11.27
CA ARG A 116 -0.42 1.28 -10.66
C ARG A 116 -0.93 2.54 -11.36
N GLN A 117 -0.03 3.46 -11.74
CA GLN A 117 -0.41 4.67 -12.46
C GLN A 117 -0.97 4.38 -13.85
N ILE A 118 -0.33 3.48 -14.59
CA ILE A 118 -0.80 3.06 -15.91
C ILE A 118 -2.19 2.43 -15.79
N LYS A 119 -2.38 1.49 -14.87
CA LYS A 119 -3.67 0.85 -14.62
C LYS A 119 -4.76 1.86 -14.26
N SER A 120 -4.45 2.82 -13.38
CA SER A 120 -5.39 3.89 -13.00
C SER A 120 -5.77 4.78 -14.19
N ALA A 121 -4.82 5.09 -15.09
CA ALA A 121 -5.07 5.86 -16.28
C ALA A 121 -5.94 5.09 -17.31
N GLU A 122 -5.73 3.79 -17.45
CA GLU A 122 -6.54 2.92 -18.30
C GLU A 122 -7.98 2.82 -17.79
N GLU A 123 -8.16 2.61 -16.48
CA GLU A 123 -9.47 2.58 -15.83
C GLU A 123 -10.20 3.93 -15.99
N ALA A 124 -9.49 5.05 -15.89
CA ALA A 124 -10.09 6.37 -16.09
C ALA A 124 -10.56 6.59 -17.54
N LYS A 125 -9.77 6.15 -18.53
CA LYS A 125 -10.17 6.20 -19.94
C LYS A 125 -11.41 5.35 -20.22
N GLU A 126 -11.46 4.14 -19.65
CA GLU A 126 -12.59 3.25 -19.86
C GLU A 126 -13.88 3.81 -19.20
N ARG A 127 -13.77 4.37 -17.99
CA ARG A 127 -14.91 5.09 -17.36
C ARG A 127 -15.43 6.22 -18.21
N GLN A 128 -14.54 7.03 -18.81
CA GLN A 128 -14.93 8.11 -19.72
C GLN A 128 -15.61 7.57 -20.98
N ARG A 129 -15.10 6.47 -21.54
CA ARG A 129 -15.71 5.80 -22.70
C ARG A 129 -17.12 5.32 -22.39
N VAL A 130 -17.28 4.61 -21.27
CA VAL A 130 -18.60 4.11 -20.83
C VAL A 130 -19.57 5.27 -20.55
N ALA A 131 -19.11 6.34 -19.90
CA ALA A 131 -19.94 7.51 -19.65
C ALA A 131 -20.46 8.15 -20.96
N ARG A 132 -19.61 8.30 -21.98
CA ARG A 132 -20.05 8.80 -23.31
C ARG A 132 -21.08 7.89 -23.96
N LEU A 133 -20.89 6.57 -23.90
CA LEU A 133 -21.85 5.61 -24.46
C LEU A 133 -23.20 5.68 -23.76
N LEU A 134 -23.21 5.90 -22.43
CA LEU A 134 -24.43 6.06 -21.65
C LEU A 134 -25.18 7.38 -22.00
N ASP A 135 -24.44 8.47 -22.24
CA ASP A 135 -25.00 9.74 -22.65
C ASP A 135 -25.58 9.69 -24.07
N GLU A 136 -25.01 8.85 -24.94
CA GLU A 136 -25.50 8.65 -26.34
C GLU A 136 -26.67 7.67 -26.41
N MET A 137 -26.97 6.89 -25.37
CA MET A 137 -28.12 5.99 -25.33
C MET A 137 -29.41 6.81 -25.17
N PRO A 138 -30.41 6.61 -26.08
CA PRO A 138 -31.71 7.27 -25.91
C PRO A 138 -32.37 6.83 -24.61
N PRO A 139 -33.11 7.70 -23.92
CA PRO A 139 -33.78 7.35 -22.68
C PRO A 139 -34.73 6.18 -22.95
N VAL A 140 -34.51 5.08 -22.21
CA VAL A 140 -35.40 3.92 -22.26
C VAL A 140 -36.76 4.36 -21.76
N SER A 141 -37.72 4.48 -22.67
CA SER A 141 -39.10 4.80 -22.32
C SER A 141 -39.66 3.70 -21.42
N PRO A 142 -40.30 4.02 -20.29
CA PRO A 142 -40.75 3.05 -19.30
C PRO A 142 -41.92 2.17 -19.73
N THR A 143 -42.26 2.12 -21.04
CA THR A 143 -43.51 1.53 -21.51
C THR A 143 -43.41 0.07 -21.93
N GLU A 144 -42.24 -0.57 -21.93
CA GLU A 144 -42.14 -1.99 -22.37
C GLU A 144 -41.89 -3.01 -21.27
N ALA A 145 -41.76 -2.58 -20.00
CA ALA A 145 -41.58 -3.52 -18.89
C ALA A 145 -42.86 -3.91 -18.14
N ALA A 146 -44.01 -3.47 -18.62
CA ALA A 146 -45.30 -3.80 -17.98
C ALA A 146 -46.24 -4.43 -19.00
N CYS A 147 -46.11 -5.68 -19.25
CA CYS A 147 -47.21 -6.63 -19.53
C CYS A 147 -46.70 -7.96 -20.07
N ALA A 148 -46.21 -8.82 -19.20
CA ALA A 148 -46.33 -10.25 -19.41
C ALA A 148 -47.29 -10.79 -18.33
N PRO A 149 -48.49 -11.24 -18.66
CA PRO A 149 -49.40 -11.80 -17.67
C PRO A 149 -48.81 -13.11 -17.16
N PHE A 150 -48.63 -13.14 -15.86
CA PHE A 150 -48.35 -14.37 -15.10
C PHE A 150 -49.50 -15.36 -15.35
N ARG A 151 -49.27 -16.38 -16.14
CA ARG A 151 -50.20 -17.54 -16.26
C ARG A 151 -50.03 -18.39 -15.01
N SER A 152 -50.99 -18.25 -14.10
CA SER A 152 -51.24 -19.14 -12.99
C SER A 152 -51.54 -20.55 -13.56
N ALA A 153 -50.66 -21.52 -13.21
CA ALA A 153 -50.98 -22.94 -13.38
C ALA A 153 -51.73 -23.39 -12.12
N ALA A 154 -53.01 -23.19 -12.15
CA ALA A 154 -53.96 -23.92 -11.29
C ALA A 154 -55.15 -24.25 -12.17
N ASP A 155 -55.31 -25.55 -12.45
CA ASP A 155 -56.57 -26.28 -12.69
C ASP A 155 -56.29 -27.47 -13.60
N THR A 156 -56.04 -28.59 -13.00
CA THR A 156 -56.51 -29.91 -13.48
C THR A 156 -56.45 -30.88 -12.32
N GLU A 157 -57.43 -30.75 -11.45
CA GLU A 157 -58.02 -31.92 -10.76
C GLU A 157 -59.29 -32.30 -11.50
N THR A 158 -59.51 -33.53 -11.48
CA THR A 158 -60.69 -34.38 -11.59
C THR A 158 -60.48 -35.44 -12.69
N GLY A 159 -60.46 -36.64 -12.33
CA GLY A 159 -61.50 -37.50 -11.92
C GLY A 159 -61.39 -38.81 -12.65
N GLU A 160 -61.66 -39.82 -11.98
CA GLU A 160 -62.53 -41.01 -11.99
C GLU A 160 -61.78 -42.31 -12.35
N ALA A 161 -61.62 -43.15 -11.40
CA ALA A 161 -62.48 -44.29 -11.01
C ALA A 161 -62.79 -45.34 -12.15
N VAL A 162 -62.24 -46.49 -12.01
CA VAL A 162 -62.81 -47.85 -11.89
C VAL A 162 -61.68 -48.81 -11.65
#